data_c1a024f8e7317278c23157102abf7eaa
#
_entry.id   c1a024f8e7317278c23157102abf7eaa
#
_cell.length_a   1.000
_cell.length_b   1.000
_cell.length_c   1.000
_cell.angle_alpha   90.00
_cell.angle_beta   90.00
_cell.angle_gamma   90.00
#
_symmetry.space_group_name_H-M   'P 1'
#
loop_
_entity.id
_entity.type
_entity.pdbx_description
1 polymer ?
#
loop_
_entity_poly.entity_id
_entity_poly.type
_entity_poly.pdbx_seq_one_letter_code
_entity_poly.pdbx_strand_id
1 'polypeptide(L)'
;PSSRGGRRLRHAVEVRHDSFRTPAFTDMARAHGVAVVMAADSAFPQIADPTAPFVYVRIMGTVEDEPLGYSPKALDLWADRARVWPEGGCPEGLDYVDRPAPSGPRDVFLYVISGHKVRNPQAAMALIDRLG
;
A
#
# COMPACT_ATOMS: atom_id res chain seq x y z
N PRO A 1 -16.95 5.94 -10.89
CA PRO A 1 -16.49 4.58 -10.91
C PRO A 1 -16.68 3.96 -12.28
N SER A 2 -15.76 3.08 -12.61
CA SER A 2 -15.81 2.39 -13.88
C SER A 2 -16.52 1.06 -13.72
N SER A 3 -17.51 0.82 -14.57
CA SER A 3 -18.12 -0.50 -14.65
C SER A 3 -18.44 -0.82 -16.10
N ARG A 4 -18.31 -2.09 -16.47
CA ARG A 4 -18.59 -2.60 -17.80
C ARG A 4 -19.19 -3.97 -17.68
N GLY A 5 -20.28 -4.23 -18.39
CA GLY A 5 -20.91 -5.55 -18.38
C GLY A 5 -21.21 -6.04 -16.98
N GLY A 6 -21.57 -5.16 -16.06
CA GLY A 6 -21.84 -5.49 -14.66
C GLY A 6 -20.59 -5.63 -13.78
N ARG A 7 -19.40 -5.47 -14.34
CA ARG A 7 -18.14 -5.57 -13.58
C ARG A 7 -17.65 -4.19 -13.17
N ARG A 8 -17.22 -4.09 -11.91
CA ARG A 8 -16.53 -2.90 -11.43
C ARG A 8 -15.04 -3.01 -11.75
N LEU A 9 -14.53 -2.03 -12.50
CA LEU A 9 -13.10 -1.95 -12.75
C LEU A 9 -12.41 -1.21 -11.60
N ARG A 10 -11.21 -1.66 -11.27
CA ARG A 10 -10.38 -1.05 -10.24
C ARG A 10 -9.18 -0.41 -10.89
N HIS A 11 -8.94 0.86 -10.58
CA HIS A 11 -7.83 1.62 -11.11
C HIS A 11 -6.92 2.07 -9.98
N ALA A 12 -5.62 1.95 -10.23
CA ALA A 12 -4.60 2.47 -9.32
C ALA A 12 -3.58 3.26 -10.12
N VAL A 13 -3.10 4.37 -9.55
CA VAL A 13 -2.06 5.19 -10.17
C VAL A 13 -0.86 5.26 -9.23
N GLU A 14 0.33 5.17 -9.80
CA GLU A 14 1.58 5.35 -9.07
C GLU A 14 2.19 6.69 -9.48
N VAL A 15 2.42 7.58 -8.51
CA VAL A 15 3.02 8.88 -8.76
C VAL A 15 4.49 8.86 -8.36
N ARG A 16 5.31 9.57 -9.11
CA ARG A 16 6.76 9.56 -8.92
C ARG A 16 7.35 10.94 -8.70
N HIS A 17 6.50 11.93 -8.40
CA HIS A 17 6.94 13.29 -8.16
C HIS A 17 6.21 13.89 -6.96
N ASP A 18 6.93 14.64 -6.13
CA ASP A 18 6.39 15.24 -4.91
C ASP A 18 5.27 16.23 -5.17
N SER A 19 5.17 16.78 -6.38
CA SER A 19 4.10 17.71 -6.73
C SER A 19 2.70 17.11 -6.57
N PHE A 20 2.58 15.78 -6.60
CA PHE A 20 1.30 15.11 -6.40
C PHE A 20 0.92 14.96 -4.92
N ARG A 21 1.81 15.27 -3.99
CA ARG A 21 1.52 15.19 -2.55
C ARG A 21 0.71 16.40 -2.10
N THR A 22 -0.53 16.48 -2.54
CA THR A 22 -1.44 17.59 -2.21
C THR A 22 -2.83 17.05 -1.91
N PRO A 23 -3.60 17.73 -1.05
CA PRO A 23 -5.01 17.36 -0.82
C PRO A 23 -5.83 17.41 -2.11
N ALA A 24 -5.52 18.33 -3.03
CA ALA A 24 -6.23 18.40 -4.32
C ALA A 24 -6.09 17.10 -5.11
N PHE A 25 -4.90 16.50 -5.12
CA PHE A 25 -4.69 15.23 -5.82
C PHE A 25 -5.42 14.07 -5.13
N THR A 26 -5.29 13.94 -3.81
CA THR A 26 -5.97 12.87 -3.07
C THR A 26 -7.50 13.00 -3.13
N ASP A 27 -8.01 14.22 -3.09
CA ASP A 27 -9.45 14.47 -3.24
C ASP A 27 -9.95 14.07 -4.63
N MET A 28 -9.17 14.38 -5.67
CA MET A 28 -9.50 13.99 -7.04
C MET A 28 -9.51 12.47 -7.19
N ALA A 29 -8.48 11.80 -6.69
CA ALA A 29 -8.40 10.34 -6.73
C ALA A 29 -9.59 9.71 -6.00
N ARG A 30 -9.96 10.24 -4.86
CA ARG A 30 -11.09 9.76 -4.07
C ARG A 30 -12.41 9.97 -4.80
N ALA A 31 -12.59 11.13 -5.44
CA ALA A 31 -13.80 11.44 -6.20
C ALA A 31 -14.00 10.46 -7.37
N HIS A 32 -12.91 9.96 -7.95
CA HIS A 32 -12.95 9.01 -9.06
C HIS A 32 -12.81 7.55 -8.65
N GLY A 33 -12.69 7.26 -7.36
CA GLY A 33 -12.51 5.90 -6.86
C GLY A 33 -11.20 5.25 -7.31
N VAL A 34 -10.18 6.06 -7.56
CA VAL A 34 -8.85 5.59 -7.99
C VAL A 34 -7.96 5.47 -6.78
N ALA A 35 -7.30 4.31 -6.62
CA ALA A 35 -6.32 4.13 -5.56
C ALA A 35 -4.99 4.77 -5.97
N VAL A 36 -4.30 5.35 -4.99
CA VAL A 36 -2.93 5.81 -5.18
C VAL A 36 -2.00 4.71 -4.68
N VAL A 37 -1.13 4.22 -5.56
CA VAL A 37 -0.17 3.18 -5.18
C VAL A 37 0.80 3.74 -4.16
N MET A 38 0.93 3.05 -3.02
CA MET A 38 1.92 3.40 -2.02
C MET A 38 3.21 2.65 -2.30
N ALA A 39 4.25 3.39 -2.69
CA ALA A 39 5.57 2.86 -2.98
C ALA A 39 6.45 2.96 -1.73
N ALA A 40 6.26 2.03 -0.81
CA ALA A 40 6.94 2.03 0.49
C ALA A 40 8.38 1.57 0.39
N ASP A 41 9.22 2.08 1.27
CA ASP A 41 10.64 1.74 1.35
C ASP A 41 11.36 2.00 0.02
N SER A 42 11.00 3.11 -0.63
CA SER A 42 11.56 3.50 -1.92
C SER A 42 11.95 4.98 -1.92
N ALA A 43 12.59 5.41 -3.01
CA ALA A 43 12.91 6.82 -3.22
C ALA A 43 11.74 7.62 -3.79
N PHE A 44 10.63 6.97 -4.14
CA PHE A 44 9.46 7.63 -4.68
C PHE A 44 8.65 8.30 -3.58
N PRO A 45 7.89 9.36 -3.91
CA PRO A 45 6.99 9.98 -2.93
C PRO A 45 5.99 8.97 -2.40
N GLN A 46 5.74 9.02 -1.09
CA GLN A 46 4.71 8.18 -0.48
C GLN A 46 3.44 8.98 -0.27
N ILE A 47 2.33 8.41 -0.72
CA ILE A 47 0.99 8.90 -0.41
C ILE A 47 0.24 7.71 0.13
N ALA A 48 0.15 7.62 1.45
CA ALA A 48 -0.48 6.46 2.09
C ALA A 48 -1.99 6.62 2.26
N ASP A 49 -2.53 7.76 1.85
CA ASP A 49 -3.95 8.08 1.97
C ASP A 49 -4.81 7.10 1.17
N PRO A 50 -5.74 6.37 1.79
CA PRO A 50 -6.68 5.56 1.04
C PRO A 50 -7.66 6.45 0.26
N THR A 51 -7.80 6.18 -1.02
CA THR A 51 -8.64 6.99 -1.91
C THR A 51 -9.69 6.15 -2.64
N ALA A 52 -9.72 4.84 -2.40
CA ALA A 52 -10.63 3.89 -3.03
C ALA A 52 -11.01 2.81 -2.03
N PRO A 53 -11.99 1.95 -2.33
CA PRO A 53 -12.33 0.83 -1.45
C PRO A 53 -11.31 -0.32 -1.51
N PHE A 54 -10.12 -0.03 -1.97
CA PHE A 54 -8.98 -0.96 -1.92
C PHE A 54 -7.69 -0.17 -1.76
N VAL A 55 -6.66 -0.84 -1.24
CA VAL A 55 -5.33 -0.28 -1.05
C VAL A 55 -4.34 -1.10 -1.88
N TYR A 56 -3.47 -0.42 -2.60
CA TYR A 56 -2.43 -1.06 -3.41
C TYR A 56 -1.06 -0.62 -2.88
N VAL A 57 -0.32 -1.56 -2.33
CA VAL A 57 0.97 -1.29 -1.68
C VAL A 57 2.06 -2.10 -2.36
N ARG A 58 3.16 -1.44 -2.67
CA ARG A 58 4.38 -2.05 -3.18
C ARG A 58 5.48 -1.78 -2.18
N ILE A 59 5.99 -2.82 -1.51
CA ILE A 59 7.12 -2.66 -0.59
C ILE A 59 8.41 -3.08 -1.29
N MET A 60 9.40 -2.20 -1.25
CA MET A 60 10.59 -2.29 -2.11
C MET A 60 11.90 -2.27 -1.32
N GLY A 61 11.85 -2.59 -0.04
CA GLY A 61 12.98 -2.43 0.86
C GLY A 61 13.68 -3.72 1.28
N THR A 62 13.47 -4.84 0.56
CA THR A 62 14.17 -6.08 0.90
C THR A 62 15.67 -5.92 0.73
N VAL A 63 16.45 -6.56 1.62
CA VAL A 63 17.91 -6.50 1.62
C VAL A 63 18.50 -7.90 1.70
N GLU A 64 19.72 -8.03 1.18
CA GLU A 64 20.40 -9.32 1.12
C GLU A 64 20.74 -9.87 2.51
N ASP A 65 21.10 -9.00 3.45
CA ASP A 65 21.54 -9.40 4.78
C ASP A 65 20.44 -10.03 5.63
N GLU A 66 19.18 -9.83 5.25
CA GLU A 66 18.04 -10.41 5.95
C GLU A 66 17.56 -11.66 5.21
N PRO A 67 17.62 -12.85 5.84
CA PRO A 67 17.21 -14.10 5.18
C PRO A 67 15.77 -14.06 4.64
N LEU A 68 14.89 -13.31 5.30
CA LEU A 68 13.51 -13.13 4.86
C LEU A 68 13.29 -11.79 4.15
N GLY A 69 14.35 -11.13 3.72
CA GLY A 69 14.30 -9.86 3.01
C GLY A 69 14.12 -8.65 3.92
N TYR A 70 13.39 -8.80 5.00
CA TYR A 70 13.17 -7.81 6.05
C TYR A 70 13.49 -8.42 7.40
N SER A 71 13.79 -7.57 8.39
CA SER A 71 13.92 -8.04 9.76
C SER A 71 12.58 -8.58 10.28
N PRO A 72 12.58 -9.48 11.26
CA PRO A 72 11.34 -9.95 11.87
C PRO A 72 10.45 -8.80 12.38
N LYS A 73 11.06 -7.77 12.94
CA LYS A 73 10.32 -6.59 13.42
C LYS A 73 9.64 -5.85 12.28
N ALA A 74 10.32 -5.68 11.15
CA ALA A 74 9.73 -5.02 9.98
C ALA A 74 8.61 -5.86 9.37
N LEU A 75 8.76 -7.17 9.33
CA LEU A 75 7.71 -8.07 8.86
C LEU A 75 6.47 -8.00 9.76
N ASP A 76 6.67 -7.99 11.07
CA ASP A 76 5.57 -7.84 12.01
C ASP A 76 4.83 -6.52 11.80
N LEU A 77 5.57 -5.44 11.60
CA LEU A 77 5.01 -4.12 11.36
C LEU A 77 4.18 -4.09 10.07
N TRP A 78 4.68 -4.67 8.98
CA TRP A 78 3.92 -4.73 7.74
C TRP A 78 2.68 -5.61 7.85
N ALA A 79 2.75 -6.71 8.59
CA ALA A 79 1.59 -7.55 8.86
C ALA A 79 0.53 -6.78 9.65
N ASP A 80 0.92 -6.02 10.66
CA ASP A 80 0.00 -5.19 11.44
C ASP A 80 -0.67 -4.13 10.58
N ARG A 81 0.09 -3.46 9.72
CA ARG A 81 -0.45 -2.48 8.77
C ARG A 81 -1.48 -3.11 7.83
N ALA A 82 -1.16 -4.30 7.32
CA ALA A 82 -2.06 -5.01 6.41
C ALA A 82 -3.37 -5.43 7.09
N ARG A 83 -3.40 -5.54 8.41
CA ARG A 83 -4.63 -5.83 9.16
C ARG A 83 -5.48 -4.61 9.42
N VAL A 84 -4.88 -3.43 9.45
CA VAL A 84 -5.61 -2.17 9.73
C VAL A 84 -6.46 -1.74 8.54
N TRP A 85 -5.92 -1.82 7.33
CA TRP A 85 -6.63 -1.36 6.14
C TRP A 85 -7.97 -2.04 5.90
N PRO A 86 -8.10 -3.38 6.02
CA PRO A 86 -9.39 -4.04 5.80
C PRO A 86 -10.47 -3.60 6.77
N GLU A 87 -10.10 -3.11 7.94
CA GLU A 87 -11.03 -2.63 8.95
C GLU A 87 -11.44 -1.17 8.74
N GLY A 88 -10.93 -0.53 7.68
CA GLY A 88 -11.27 0.86 7.38
C GLY A 88 -10.33 1.89 7.99
N GLY A 89 -9.31 1.44 8.73
CA GLY A 89 -8.36 2.34 9.38
C GLY A 89 -7.20 2.78 8.50
N CYS A 90 -6.37 3.64 9.06
CA CYS A 90 -5.13 4.09 8.44
C CYS A 90 -3.98 3.73 9.37
N PRO A 91 -3.07 2.81 8.95
CA PRO A 91 -1.94 2.43 9.80
C PRO A 91 -1.08 3.62 10.19
N GLU A 92 -0.52 3.58 11.37
CA GLU A 92 0.42 4.58 11.84
C GLU A 92 1.80 4.38 11.22
N GLY A 93 2.62 5.43 11.24
CA GLY A 93 4.00 5.38 10.75
C GLY A 93 4.16 5.48 9.25
N LEU A 94 3.11 5.82 8.51
CA LEU A 94 3.14 6.03 7.07
C LEU A 94 3.01 7.52 6.74
N ASP A 95 3.42 7.88 5.53
CA ASP A 95 3.36 9.26 5.07
C ASP A 95 2.01 9.57 4.44
N TYR A 96 1.22 10.37 5.12
CA TYR A 96 -0.08 10.83 4.63
C TYR A 96 0.00 12.28 4.17
N VAL A 97 -0.75 12.59 3.12
CA VAL A 97 -0.98 13.98 2.71
C VAL A 97 -2.07 14.60 3.60
N ASP A 98 -3.19 13.89 3.73
CA ASP A 98 -4.33 14.34 4.51
C ASP A 98 -5.03 13.09 5.06
N ARG A 99 -4.50 12.57 6.17
CA ARG A 99 -4.95 11.30 6.74
C ARG A 99 -6.45 11.31 6.98
N PRO A 100 -7.22 10.47 6.26
CA PRO A 100 -8.68 10.46 6.40
C PRO A 100 -9.13 9.79 7.69
N ALA A 101 -10.36 10.06 8.07
CA ALA A 101 -11.03 9.33 9.15
C ALA A 101 -11.24 7.88 8.75
N PRO A 102 -11.38 6.96 9.72
CA PRO A 102 -11.72 5.58 9.42
C PRO A 102 -13.01 5.49 8.61
N SER A 103 -13.06 4.54 7.69
CA SER A 103 -14.19 4.34 6.80
C SER A 103 -14.58 2.87 6.74
N GLY A 104 -15.26 2.44 5.67
CA GLY A 104 -15.68 1.05 5.51
C GLY A 104 -14.54 0.08 5.17
N PRO A 105 -14.86 -1.21 5.05
CA PRO A 105 -13.86 -2.24 4.73
C PRO A 105 -13.17 -1.96 3.39
N ARG A 106 -11.93 -2.41 3.28
CA ARG A 106 -11.12 -2.28 2.07
C ARG A 106 -10.45 -3.60 1.73
N ASP A 107 -10.31 -3.88 0.45
CA ASP A 107 -9.41 -4.93 -0.01
C ASP A 107 -7.97 -4.41 0.00
N VAL A 108 -7.03 -5.30 0.23
CA VAL A 108 -5.61 -4.94 0.29
C VAL A 108 -4.83 -5.76 -0.73
N PHE A 109 -4.11 -5.06 -1.59
CA PHE A 109 -3.15 -5.66 -2.51
C PHE A 109 -1.76 -5.21 -2.09
N LEU A 110 -0.97 -6.14 -1.56
CA LEU A 110 0.37 -5.85 -1.08
C LEU A 110 1.36 -6.73 -1.81
N TYR A 111 2.32 -6.10 -2.48
CA TYR A 111 3.33 -6.78 -3.28
C TYR A 111 4.73 -6.47 -2.75
N VAL A 112 5.57 -7.49 -2.68
CA VAL A 112 6.99 -7.34 -2.36
C VAL A 112 7.76 -7.38 -3.67
N ILE A 113 8.30 -6.24 -4.07
CA ILE A 113 8.98 -6.10 -5.36
C ILE A 113 10.24 -5.24 -5.23
N SER A 114 11.06 -5.22 -6.30
CA SER A 114 12.29 -4.45 -6.31
C SER A 114 13.20 -4.83 -5.12
N GLY A 115 13.98 -3.91 -4.56
CA GLY A 115 14.90 -4.24 -3.49
C GLY A 115 15.83 -5.39 -3.88
N HIS A 116 16.05 -6.32 -2.99
CA HIS A 116 16.85 -7.53 -3.29
C HIS A 116 15.91 -8.64 -3.79
N LYS A 117 15.84 -8.81 -5.09
CA LYS A 117 14.83 -9.67 -5.74
C LYS A 117 14.86 -11.12 -5.30
N VAL A 118 16.04 -11.65 -4.95
CA VAL A 118 16.15 -13.03 -4.47
C VAL A 118 15.45 -13.23 -3.14
N ARG A 119 15.37 -12.18 -2.32
CA ARG A 119 14.72 -12.22 -1.01
C ARG A 119 13.21 -11.93 -1.06
N ASN A 120 12.70 -11.40 -2.16
CA ASN A 120 11.29 -11.00 -2.23
C ASN A 120 10.31 -12.15 -2.00
N PRO A 121 10.51 -13.35 -2.60
CA PRO A 121 9.61 -14.47 -2.31
C PRO A 121 9.57 -14.86 -0.83
N GLN A 122 10.72 -14.88 -0.16
CA GLN A 122 10.80 -15.20 1.26
C GLN A 122 10.06 -14.16 2.10
N ALA A 123 10.20 -12.88 1.77
CA ALA A 123 9.50 -11.82 2.47
C ALA A 123 7.98 -11.94 2.28
N ALA A 124 7.53 -12.21 1.05
CA ALA A 124 6.12 -12.39 0.77
C ALA A 124 5.54 -13.58 1.53
N MET A 125 6.23 -14.71 1.55
CA MET A 125 5.80 -15.90 2.28
C MET A 125 5.75 -15.65 3.79
N ALA A 126 6.75 -14.95 4.33
CA ALA A 126 6.80 -14.62 5.75
C ALA A 126 5.63 -13.70 6.16
N LEU A 127 5.23 -12.78 5.28
CA LEU A 127 4.05 -11.94 5.52
C LEU A 127 2.77 -12.74 5.47
N ILE A 128 2.63 -13.65 4.51
CA ILE A 128 1.46 -14.53 4.41
C ILE A 128 1.33 -15.36 5.69
N ASP A 129 2.42 -15.90 6.20
CA ASP A 129 2.41 -16.70 7.43
C ASP A 129 1.92 -15.88 8.62
N ARG A 130 2.31 -14.61 8.71
CA ARG A 130 1.89 -13.73 9.80
C ARG A 130 0.41 -13.34 9.69
N LEU A 131 -0.11 -13.26 8.48
CA LEU A 131 -1.50 -12.86 8.23
C LEU A 131 -2.47 -14.02 8.29
N GLY A 132 -1.98 -15.20 7.99
CA GLY A 132 -2.78 -16.42 7.99
C GLY A 132 -3.03 -16.96 9.33
#